data_ce711d1f967e9741f1e4c7c260d1bfd1
#
_entry.id   ce711d1f967e9741f1e4c7c260d1bfd1
#
_cell.length_a   1.000
_cell.length_b   1.000
_cell.length_c   1.000
_cell.angle_alpha   90.00
_cell.angle_beta   90.00
_cell.angle_gamma   90.00
#
_symmetry.space_group_name_H-M   'P 1'
#
loop_
_entity.id
_entity.type
_entity.pdbx_description
1 polymer ?
#
loop_
_entity_poly.entity_id
_entity_poly.type
_entity_poly.pdbx_seq_one_letter_code
_entity_poly.pdbx_strand_id
1 'polypeptide(L)'
;MGQAVKINMAGLEVMKKNLENIQKNQAEIMASLVKSLGALLLRKVIFRTPVGDYENDFQTYKRDNKKKGIKAGDVKYDKNGNAKRKGYKSVTSKNVTYIYRRRGGNLRRNWTISQVFKNGNLYSVEVINPTHYASYVEYGHRQTPGRFVPVLGKKLKRAWVPSRFMLTISENEIKENMDAILEKKLDSILKKVFGNAK
;
A
#
# COMPACT_ATOMS: atom_id res chain seq x y z
N MET A 1 47.18 -51.03 -10.69
CA MET A 1 46.08 -50.85 -11.66
C MET A 1 45.48 -49.50 -11.37
N GLY A 2 45.71 -48.51 -12.27
CA GLY A 2 45.16 -47.18 -12.12
C GLY A 2 43.71 -47.19 -12.60
N GLN A 3 42.73 -46.77 -11.73
CA GLN A 3 41.39 -46.55 -12.12
C GLN A 3 41.28 -45.23 -12.91
N ALA A 4 40.95 -45.33 -14.18
CA ALA A 4 40.67 -44.13 -15.00
C ALA A 4 39.36 -43.50 -14.59
N VAL A 5 39.39 -42.27 -14.07
CA VAL A 5 38.21 -41.48 -13.74
C VAL A 5 37.65 -40.93 -15.05
N LYS A 6 36.50 -41.41 -15.48
CA LYS A 6 35.76 -40.86 -16.64
C LYS A 6 35.06 -39.60 -16.20
N ILE A 7 35.53 -38.43 -16.61
CA ILE A 7 34.87 -37.15 -16.40
C ILE A 7 33.78 -37.00 -17.46
N ASN A 8 32.54 -36.81 -17.02
CA ASN A 8 31.42 -36.55 -17.93
C ASN A 8 31.44 -35.10 -18.43
N MET A 9 32.01 -34.88 -19.60
CA MET A 9 32.13 -33.54 -20.20
C MET A 9 30.77 -32.92 -20.57
N ALA A 10 29.76 -33.71 -20.88
CA ALA A 10 28.44 -33.20 -21.23
C ALA A 10 27.78 -32.40 -20.09
N GLY A 11 27.98 -32.84 -18.84
CA GLY A 11 27.48 -32.10 -17.67
C GLY A 11 28.17 -30.73 -17.49
N LEU A 12 29.45 -30.63 -17.82
CA LEU A 12 30.22 -29.39 -17.76
C LEU A 12 29.78 -28.39 -18.84
N GLU A 13 29.45 -28.83 -20.04
CA GLU A 13 28.93 -27.99 -21.11
C GLU A 13 27.55 -27.41 -20.76
N VAL A 14 26.65 -28.21 -20.19
CA VAL A 14 25.33 -27.75 -19.69
C VAL A 14 25.52 -26.71 -18.57
N MET A 15 26.43 -26.99 -17.63
CA MET A 15 26.74 -26.04 -16.56
C MET A 15 27.29 -24.72 -17.09
N LYS A 16 28.23 -24.76 -18.04
CA LYS A 16 28.76 -23.57 -18.71
C LYS A 16 27.65 -22.75 -19.37
N LYS A 17 26.81 -23.38 -20.15
CA LYS A 17 25.66 -22.72 -20.80
C LYS A 17 24.72 -22.07 -19.80
N ASN A 18 24.44 -22.72 -18.68
CA ASN A 18 23.58 -22.17 -17.62
C ASN A 18 24.23 -20.96 -16.94
N LEU A 19 25.53 -20.97 -16.69
CA LEU A 19 26.28 -19.84 -16.15
C LEU A 19 26.28 -18.63 -17.11
N GLU A 20 26.51 -18.90 -18.42
CA GLU A 20 26.40 -17.85 -19.44
C GLU A 20 24.99 -17.23 -19.49
N ASN A 21 23.95 -18.03 -19.36
CA ASN A 21 22.59 -17.53 -19.29
C ASN A 21 22.34 -16.67 -18.04
N ILE A 22 22.85 -17.06 -16.88
CA ILE A 22 22.77 -16.25 -15.65
C ILE A 22 23.50 -14.92 -15.85
N GLN A 23 24.68 -14.93 -16.44
CA GLN A 23 25.47 -13.74 -16.71
C GLN A 23 24.72 -12.78 -17.66
N LYS A 24 24.13 -13.30 -18.73
CA LYS A 24 23.33 -12.51 -19.67
C LYS A 24 22.11 -11.88 -19.01
N ASN A 25 21.46 -12.60 -18.12
CA ASN A 25 20.22 -12.17 -17.47
C ASN A 25 20.45 -11.53 -16.08
N GLN A 26 21.69 -11.24 -15.71
CA GLN A 26 22.05 -10.69 -14.39
C GLN A 26 21.22 -9.44 -14.04
N ALA A 27 21.05 -8.53 -15.00
CA ALA A 27 20.29 -7.30 -14.77
C ALA A 27 18.81 -7.57 -14.45
N GLU A 28 18.19 -8.54 -15.15
CA GLU A 28 16.80 -8.93 -14.90
C GLU A 28 16.64 -9.64 -13.55
N ILE A 29 17.61 -10.49 -13.21
CA ILE A 29 17.64 -11.17 -11.92
C ILE A 29 17.71 -10.14 -10.79
N MET A 30 18.63 -9.18 -10.87
CA MET A 30 18.76 -8.11 -9.87
C MET A 30 17.50 -7.25 -9.77
N ALA A 31 16.93 -6.85 -10.90
CA ALA A 31 15.67 -6.11 -10.92
C ALA A 31 14.51 -6.90 -10.29
N SER A 32 14.44 -8.20 -10.54
CA SER A 32 13.44 -9.09 -9.93
C SER A 32 13.60 -9.23 -8.42
N LEU A 33 14.84 -9.30 -7.92
CA LEU A 33 15.15 -9.36 -6.50
C LEU A 33 14.68 -8.07 -5.80
N VAL A 34 15.11 -6.92 -6.32
CA VAL A 34 14.74 -5.60 -5.77
C VAL A 34 13.23 -5.38 -5.81
N LYS A 35 12.58 -5.72 -6.92
CA LYS A 35 11.12 -5.66 -7.04
C LYS A 35 10.41 -6.55 -6.02
N SER A 36 10.96 -7.71 -5.73
CA SER A 36 10.39 -8.62 -4.73
C SER A 36 10.50 -8.06 -3.31
N LEU A 37 11.62 -7.42 -2.96
CA LEU A 37 11.78 -6.71 -1.67
C LEU A 37 10.81 -5.56 -1.55
N GLY A 38 10.68 -4.73 -2.60
CA GLY A 38 9.74 -3.62 -2.62
C GLY A 38 8.27 -4.08 -2.49
N ALA A 39 7.90 -5.17 -3.13
CA ALA A 39 6.56 -5.74 -3.01
C ALA A 39 6.27 -6.27 -1.58
N LEU A 40 7.27 -6.87 -0.93
CA LEU A 40 7.15 -7.27 0.48
C LEU A 40 7.02 -6.07 1.41
N LEU A 41 7.82 -5.02 1.19
CA LEU A 41 7.72 -3.76 1.93
C LEU A 41 6.33 -3.14 1.76
N LEU A 42 5.86 -3.01 0.53
CA LEU A 42 4.53 -2.49 0.22
C LEU A 42 3.43 -3.26 0.97
N ARG A 43 3.49 -4.58 0.93
CA ARG A 43 2.52 -5.43 1.63
C ARG A 43 2.53 -5.19 3.15
N LYS A 44 3.73 -5.12 3.77
CA LYS A 44 3.88 -4.88 5.21
C LYS A 44 3.34 -3.51 5.61
N VAL A 45 3.68 -2.47 4.86
CA VAL A 45 3.22 -1.09 5.11
C VAL A 45 1.71 -0.98 4.98
N ILE A 46 1.11 -1.55 3.93
CA ILE A 46 -0.35 -1.58 3.74
C ILE A 46 -1.02 -2.24 4.95
N PHE A 47 -0.47 -3.34 5.43
CA PHE A 47 -1.05 -4.08 6.57
C PHE A 47 -0.98 -3.26 7.87
N ARG A 48 0.13 -2.53 8.11
CA ARG A 48 0.32 -1.67 9.30
C ARG A 48 -0.45 -0.39 9.23
N THR A 49 -0.82 0.06 8.03
CA THR A 49 -1.52 1.36 7.89
C THR A 49 -2.89 1.30 8.56
N PRO A 50 -3.16 2.17 9.55
CA PRO A 50 -4.43 2.18 10.23
C PRO A 50 -5.56 2.59 9.29
N VAL A 51 -6.72 2.02 9.52
CA VAL A 51 -7.96 2.44 8.87
C VAL A 51 -8.81 3.09 9.95
N GLY A 52 -9.26 4.32 9.68
CA GLY A 52 -10.19 4.98 10.58
C GLY A 52 -11.51 4.21 10.63
N ASP A 53 -11.99 4.02 11.85
CA ASP A 53 -13.33 3.51 12.07
C ASP A 53 -14.33 4.65 11.91
N TYR A 54 -15.18 4.54 10.90
CA TYR A 54 -16.19 5.53 10.56
C TYR A 54 -17.59 4.91 10.54
N GLU A 55 -17.78 3.77 11.18
CA GLU A 55 -19.09 3.08 11.15
C GLU A 55 -20.21 3.95 11.70
N ASN A 56 -19.91 4.76 12.71
CA ASN A 56 -20.85 5.67 13.37
C ASN A 56 -20.65 7.15 13.01
N ASP A 57 -19.74 7.47 12.10
CA ASP A 57 -19.46 8.86 11.72
C ASP A 57 -20.22 9.23 10.44
N PHE A 58 -21.50 9.53 10.62
CA PHE A 58 -22.35 10.04 9.56
C PHE A 58 -22.21 11.56 9.52
N GLN A 59 -21.71 12.10 8.41
CA GLN A 59 -21.82 13.53 8.15
C GLN A 59 -23.16 13.80 7.47
N THR A 60 -24.06 14.45 8.20
CA THR A 60 -25.25 15.03 7.63
C THR A 60 -24.87 16.35 6.97
N TYR A 61 -25.04 16.43 5.67
CA TYR A 61 -24.87 17.66 4.93
C TYR A 61 -26.24 18.27 4.66
N LYS A 62 -26.52 19.42 5.26
CA LYS A 62 -27.71 20.20 4.98
C LYS A 62 -27.39 21.16 3.85
N ARG A 63 -28.13 21.10 2.78
CA ARG A 63 -28.03 22.04 1.66
C ARG A 63 -29.35 22.75 1.47
N ASP A 64 -29.36 24.06 1.73
CA ASP A 64 -30.49 24.91 1.39
C ASP A 64 -30.44 25.19 -0.11
N ASN A 65 -31.49 24.85 -0.82
CA ASN A 65 -31.65 25.21 -2.20
C ASN A 65 -32.47 26.51 -2.30
N LYS A 66 -31.79 27.64 -2.15
CA LYS A 66 -32.42 28.99 -2.18
C LYS A 66 -33.21 29.24 -3.45
N LYS A 67 -32.81 28.66 -4.60
CA LYS A 67 -33.51 28.87 -5.89
C LYS A 67 -34.88 28.17 -5.97
N LYS A 68 -35.15 27.19 -5.12
CA LYS A 68 -36.41 26.43 -5.15
C LYS A 68 -37.17 26.45 -3.83
N GLY A 69 -36.81 27.33 -2.89
CA GLY A 69 -37.44 27.39 -1.57
C GLY A 69 -37.28 26.13 -0.72
N ILE A 70 -36.27 25.31 -1.01
CA ILE A 70 -36.01 24.06 -0.29
C ILE A 70 -35.09 24.35 0.88
N LYS A 71 -35.55 24.13 2.09
CA LYS A 71 -34.71 24.19 3.29
C LYS A 71 -34.18 22.81 3.62
N ALA A 72 -32.96 22.78 4.10
CA ALA A 72 -32.31 21.52 4.54
C ALA A 72 -33.00 21.00 5.82
N GLY A 73 -33.43 19.77 5.83
CA GLY A 73 -34.11 19.25 7.03
C GLY A 73 -34.16 17.75 7.16
N ASP A 74 -34.79 17.04 6.27
CA ASP A 74 -35.18 15.69 6.56
C ASP A 74 -34.29 14.64 5.83
N VAL A 75 -33.85 13.68 6.59
CA VAL A 75 -33.22 12.48 6.07
C VAL A 75 -34.27 11.62 5.38
N LYS A 76 -34.09 11.32 4.10
CA LYS A 76 -34.96 10.36 3.45
C LYS A 76 -34.41 8.93 3.68
N TYR A 77 -35.30 8.10 4.13
CA TYR A 77 -35.04 6.68 4.30
C TYR A 77 -35.65 5.90 3.13
N ASP A 78 -35.05 4.78 2.78
CA ASP A 78 -35.66 3.82 1.88
C ASP A 78 -36.79 3.02 2.59
N LYS A 79 -37.44 2.14 1.86
CA LYS A 79 -38.51 1.29 2.42
C LYS A 79 -38.02 0.35 3.54
N ASN A 80 -36.70 0.19 3.66
CA ASN A 80 -36.05 -0.68 4.65
C ASN A 80 -35.46 0.11 5.83
N GLY A 81 -35.77 1.42 5.95
CA GLY A 81 -35.27 2.25 7.04
C GLY A 81 -33.83 2.76 6.86
N ASN A 82 -33.17 2.49 5.73
CA ASN A 82 -31.82 2.95 5.48
C ASN A 82 -31.81 4.36 4.88
N ALA A 83 -30.89 5.20 5.34
CA ALA A 83 -30.71 6.53 4.81
C ALA A 83 -30.29 6.50 3.34
N LYS A 84 -31.01 7.22 2.47
CA LYS A 84 -30.70 7.27 1.03
C LYS A 84 -29.39 7.99 0.77
N ARG A 85 -28.53 7.40 -0.05
CA ARG A 85 -27.22 7.95 -0.43
C ARG A 85 -27.36 9.12 -1.41
N LYS A 86 -26.34 10.00 -1.43
CA LYS A 86 -26.22 11.06 -2.43
C LYS A 86 -26.17 10.45 -3.83
N GLY A 87 -26.93 11.04 -4.72
CA GLY A 87 -27.01 10.60 -6.12
C GLY A 87 -28.45 10.38 -6.59
N TYR A 88 -29.37 10.21 -5.66
CA TYR A 88 -30.78 10.17 -6.02
C TYR A 88 -31.35 11.58 -6.14
N LYS A 89 -31.68 11.98 -7.34
CA LYS A 89 -32.53 13.16 -7.61
C LYS A 89 -33.94 12.82 -7.17
N SER A 90 -34.27 13.06 -5.92
CA SER A 90 -35.66 13.13 -5.52
C SER A 90 -36.13 14.54 -5.76
N VAL A 91 -36.91 14.72 -6.78
CA VAL A 91 -37.40 16.03 -7.28
C VAL A 91 -38.46 16.63 -6.38
N THR A 92 -39.00 15.91 -5.44
CA THR A 92 -40.27 16.27 -4.76
C THR A 92 -40.18 16.58 -3.28
N SER A 93 -39.02 16.60 -2.64
CA SER A 93 -38.99 16.97 -1.23
C SER A 93 -38.24 18.26 -0.97
N LYS A 94 -38.90 19.10 -0.18
CA LYS A 94 -38.43 20.44 0.19
C LYS A 94 -37.18 20.44 1.07
N ASN A 95 -36.86 19.30 1.72
CA ASN A 95 -35.73 19.16 2.63
C ASN A 95 -34.99 17.86 2.32
N VAL A 96 -33.79 17.96 1.80
CA VAL A 96 -32.93 16.78 1.51
C VAL A 96 -31.70 16.84 2.39
N THR A 97 -31.59 15.88 3.28
CA THR A 97 -30.35 15.65 4.02
C THR A 97 -29.55 14.59 3.28
N TYR A 98 -28.30 14.92 2.95
CA TYR A 98 -27.37 13.98 2.36
C TYR A 98 -26.53 13.36 3.47
N ILE A 99 -26.56 12.04 3.56
CA ILE A 99 -25.70 11.31 4.48
C ILE A 99 -24.48 10.81 3.70
N TYR A 100 -23.34 11.30 4.11
CA TYR A 100 -22.06 10.78 3.64
C TYR A 100 -21.52 9.80 4.67
N ARG A 101 -21.42 8.53 4.26
CA ARG A 101 -20.60 7.59 5.00
C ARG A 101 -19.16 7.84 4.60
N ARG A 102 -18.34 8.30 5.53
CA ARG A 102 -16.89 8.34 5.31
C ARG A 102 -16.37 6.93 5.16
N ARG A 103 -15.76 6.63 4.04
CA ARG A 103 -15.04 5.39 3.87
C ARG A 103 -13.61 5.61 4.35
N GLY A 104 -13.22 4.91 5.41
CA GLY A 104 -11.84 4.86 5.86
C GLY A 104 -10.89 4.20 4.86
N GLY A 105 -9.61 4.20 5.16
CA GLY A 105 -8.60 3.46 4.40
C GLY A 105 -8.03 4.18 3.19
N ASN A 106 -8.26 5.50 3.03
CA ASN A 106 -7.63 6.26 1.95
C ASN A 106 -6.10 6.18 2.00
N LEU A 107 -5.51 6.36 3.18
CA LEU A 107 -4.07 6.21 3.38
C LEU A 107 -3.57 4.81 3.00
N ARG A 108 -4.29 3.76 3.44
CA ARG A 108 -3.95 2.37 3.15
C ARG A 108 -3.98 2.04 1.65
N ARG A 109 -4.94 2.59 0.91
CA ARG A 109 -5.11 2.33 -0.52
C ARG A 109 -4.13 3.09 -1.41
N ASN A 110 -3.55 4.17 -0.91
CA ASN A 110 -2.67 5.04 -1.69
C ASN A 110 -1.18 4.67 -1.60
N TRP A 111 -0.83 3.59 -0.92
CA TRP A 111 0.53 3.07 -0.99
C TRP A 111 0.78 2.48 -2.37
N THR A 112 1.86 2.94 -2.99
CA THR A 112 2.29 2.51 -4.33
C THR A 112 3.77 2.17 -4.33
N ILE A 113 4.18 1.43 -5.34
CA ILE A 113 5.57 1.07 -5.58
C ILE A 113 5.99 1.65 -6.94
N SER A 114 7.18 2.24 -7.02
CA SER A 114 7.74 2.72 -8.27
C SER A 114 8.21 1.57 -9.18
N GLN A 115 8.58 1.90 -10.40
CA GLN A 115 9.38 1.00 -11.22
C GLN A 115 10.78 0.84 -10.62
N VAL A 116 11.48 -0.23 -11.01
CA VAL A 116 12.88 -0.43 -10.61
C VAL A 116 13.75 0.52 -11.44
N PHE A 117 14.50 1.37 -10.75
CA PHE A 117 15.49 2.24 -11.35
C PHE A 117 16.86 1.58 -11.27
N LYS A 118 17.60 1.66 -12.37
CA LYS A 118 18.99 1.21 -12.45
C LYS A 118 19.90 2.42 -12.69
N ASN A 119 20.87 2.60 -11.80
CA ASN A 119 21.93 3.60 -11.95
C ASN A 119 23.28 2.91 -11.76
N GLY A 120 23.99 2.65 -12.87
CA GLY A 120 25.20 1.84 -12.87
C GLY A 120 24.89 0.43 -12.34
N ASN A 121 25.52 0.07 -11.22
CA ASN A 121 25.32 -1.23 -10.54
C ASN A 121 24.27 -1.17 -9.42
N LEU A 122 23.68 0.00 -9.15
CA LEU A 122 22.67 0.17 -8.12
C LEU A 122 21.28 -0.02 -8.71
N TYR A 123 20.51 -0.88 -8.08
CA TYR A 123 19.08 -1.07 -8.36
C TYR A 123 18.27 -0.56 -7.18
N SER A 124 17.30 0.28 -7.45
CA SER A 124 16.43 0.86 -6.42
C SER A 124 14.96 0.78 -6.79
N VAL A 125 14.12 0.73 -5.77
CA VAL A 125 12.67 0.79 -5.87
C VAL A 125 12.15 1.62 -4.71
N GLU A 126 11.12 2.42 -4.95
CA GLU A 126 10.54 3.30 -3.94
C GLU A 126 9.12 2.86 -3.59
N VAL A 127 8.81 2.88 -2.30
CA VAL A 127 7.45 2.69 -1.79
C VAL A 127 6.98 4.04 -1.27
N ILE A 128 5.96 4.58 -1.91
CA ILE A 128 5.47 5.94 -1.70
C ILE A 128 3.99 5.96 -1.36
N ASN A 129 3.61 6.98 -0.57
CA ASN A 129 2.23 7.33 -0.35
C ASN A 129 2.02 8.81 -0.68
N PRO A 130 1.32 9.16 -1.77
CA PRO A 130 1.13 10.54 -2.20
C PRO A 130 0.12 11.31 -1.34
N THR A 131 -0.45 10.69 -0.31
CA THR A 131 -1.43 11.35 0.55
C THR A 131 -0.74 12.41 1.39
N HIS A 132 -1.16 13.66 1.29
CA HIS A 132 -0.54 14.83 1.95
C HIS A 132 -0.40 14.72 3.48
N TYR A 133 -1.22 13.91 4.13
CA TYR A 133 -1.15 13.68 5.58
C TYR A 133 -0.40 12.39 5.96
N ALA A 134 0.19 11.67 5.01
CA ALA A 134 0.90 10.41 5.27
C ALA A 134 2.03 10.60 6.28
N SER A 135 2.83 11.66 6.13
CA SER A 135 3.92 12.00 7.04
C SER A 135 3.44 12.32 8.47
N TYR A 136 2.29 12.98 8.61
CA TYR A 136 1.70 13.25 9.92
C TYR A 136 1.26 11.98 10.65
N VAL A 137 0.84 10.96 9.91
CA VAL A 137 0.50 9.66 10.50
C VAL A 137 1.75 8.85 10.80
N GLU A 138 2.76 8.93 9.94
CA GLU A 138 4.04 8.24 10.12
C GLU A 138 4.78 8.75 11.35
N TYR A 139 5.01 10.07 11.42
CA TYR A 139 5.86 10.67 12.45
C TYR A 139 5.11 11.35 13.60
N GLY A 140 3.78 11.36 13.54
CA GLY A 140 2.98 12.14 14.48
C GLY A 140 2.98 13.63 14.17
N HIS A 141 2.15 14.39 14.87
CA HIS A 141 2.07 15.83 14.67
C HIS A 141 1.51 16.56 15.88
N ARG A 142 1.83 17.85 15.97
CA ARG A 142 1.25 18.75 16.98
C ARG A 142 -0.18 19.13 16.61
N GLN A 143 -0.99 19.32 17.64
CA GLN A 143 -2.34 19.88 17.55
C GLN A 143 -2.52 20.97 18.61
N THR A 144 -3.46 21.87 18.37
CA THR A 144 -3.86 22.87 19.36
C THR A 144 -5.09 22.38 20.12
N PRO A 145 -4.98 21.99 21.40
CA PRO A 145 -6.13 21.58 22.19
C PRO A 145 -7.18 22.68 22.23
N GLY A 146 -8.45 22.30 22.23
CA GLY A 146 -9.57 23.25 22.23
C GLY A 146 -9.95 23.80 20.87
N ARG A 147 -9.08 23.72 19.84
CA ARG A 147 -9.40 24.16 18.48
C ARG A 147 -10.56 23.33 17.90
N PHE A 148 -11.57 24.02 17.44
CA PHE A 148 -12.70 23.37 16.75
C PHE A 148 -12.32 23.07 15.30
N VAL A 149 -12.56 21.83 14.88
CA VAL A 149 -12.35 21.39 13.49
C VAL A 149 -13.70 21.17 12.83
N PRO A 150 -14.14 22.08 11.93
CA PRO A 150 -15.50 22.03 11.33
C PRO A 150 -15.78 20.72 10.61
N VAL A 151 -14.76 20.16 9.93
CA VAL A 151 -14.86 18.88 9.20
C VAL A 151 -15.14 17.70 10.13
N LEU A 152 -14.64 17.74 11.35
CA LEU A 152 -14.86 16.72 12.36
C LEU A 152 -16.06 17.01 13.27
N GLY A 153 -16.55 18.24 13.28
CA GLY A 153 -17.60 18.68 14.20
C GLY A 153 -17.20 18.62 15.68
N LYS A 154 -15.89 18.55 15.97
CA LYS A 154 -15.35 18.32 17.33
C LYS A 154 -14.15 19.22 17.62
N LYS A 155 -13.91 19.48 18.91
CA LYS A 155 -12.68 20.14 19.36
C LYS A 155 -11.55 19.13 19.53
N LEU A 156 -10.34 19.54 19.18
CA LEU A 156 -9.13 18.75 19.41
C LEU A 156 -8.90 18.59 20.91
N LYS A 157 -8.59 17.37 21.35
CA LYS A 157 -8.39 17.06 22.77
C LYS A 157 -6.92 16.99 23.18
N ARG A 158 -6.03 16.64 22.26
CA ARG A 158 -4.62 16.36 22.54
C ARG A 158 -3.73 17.42 21.92
N ALA A 159 -2.60 17.72 22.57
CA ALA A 159 -1.56 18.58 22.03
C ALA A 159 -0.68 17.86 21.00
N TRP A 160 -0.59 16.55 21.09
CA TRP A 160 0.21 15.70 20.22
C TRP A 160 -0.56 14.45 19.80
N VAL A 161 -0.47 14.12 18.52
CA VAL A 161 -0.92 12.83 17.98
C VAL A 161 0.29 11.93 17.78
N PRO A 162 0.32 10.74 18.42
CA PRO A 162 1.47 9.86 18.33
C PRO A 162 1.67 9.31 16.91
N SER A 163 2.93 9.11 16.57
CA SER A 163 3.40 8.45 15.34
C SER A 163 2.92 6.99 15.25
N ARG A 164 2.78 6.50 14.04
CA ARG A 164 2.44 5.09 13.76
C ARG A 164 3.62 4.32 13.18
N PHE A 165 4.63 4.99 12.64
CA PHE A 165 5.84 4.40 12.07
C PHE A 165 5.59 3.23 11.13
N MET A 166 4.57 3.34 10.29
CA MET A 166 4.11 2.26 9.41
C MET A 166 5.19 1.82 8.42
N LEU A 167 5.84 2.81 7.78
CA LEU A 167 6.92 2.60 6.82
C LEU A 167 8.21 2.23 7.56
N THR A 168 8.60 3.03 8.56
CA THR A 168 9.84 2.84 9.32
C THR A 168 9.96 1.44 9.92
N ILE A 169 8.92 0.97 10.62
CA ILE A 169 8.93 -0.39 11.21
C ILE A 169 8.99 -1.46 10.12
N SER A 170 8.22 -1.28 9.02
CA SER A 170 8.20 -2.26 7.94
C SER A 170 9.54 -2.35 7.22
N GLU A 171 10.22 -1.21 7.05
CA GLU A 171 11.55 -1.14 6.44
C GLU A 171 12.60 -1.83 7.32
N ASN A 172 12.61 -1.57 8.63
CA ASN A 172 13.53 -2.21 9.55
C ASN A 172 13.36 -3.73 9.57
N GLU A 173 12.13 -4.23 9.60
CA GLU A 173 11.87 -5.67 9.52
C GLU A 173 12.34 -6.31 8.20
N ILE A 174 12.27 -5.58 7.09
CA ILE A 174 12.80 -6.07 5.81
C ILE A 174 14.32 -6.08 5.85
N LYS A 175 14.96 -5.03 6.40
CA LYS A 175 16.43 -4.95 6.54
C LYS A 175 16.98 -6.09 7.39
N GLU A 176 16.34 -6.38 8.52
CA GLU A 176 16.75 -7.47 9.41
C GLU A 176 16.66 -8.86 8.76
N ASN A 177 15.72 -9.05 7.86
CA ASN A 177 15.48 -10.34 7.21
C ASN A 177 15.92 -10.37 5.74
N MET A 178 16.65 -9.37 5.27
CA MET A 178 16.93 -9.18 3.85
C MET A 178 17.69 -10.35 3.26
N ASP A 179 18.72 -10.83 3.93
CA ASP A 179 19.57 -11.91 3.45
C ASP A 179 18.76 -13.19 3.25
N ALA A 180 17.96 -13.59 4.25
CA ALA A 180 17.13 -14.78 4.15
C ALA A 180 16.05 -14.69 3.04
N ILE A 181 15.53 -13.48 2.80
CA ILE A 181 14.55 -13.23 1.73
C ILE A 181 15.22 -13.35 0.36
N LEU A 182 16.42 -12.77 0.21
CA LEU A 182 17.19 -12.79 -1.02
C LEU A 182 17.67 -14.19 -1.34
N GLU A 183 18.20 -14.94 -0.36
CA GLU A 183 18.60 -16.33 -0.51
C GLU A 183 17.47 -17.20 -1.06
N LYS A 184 16.30 -17.18 -0.40
CA LYS A 184 15.13 -17.95 -0.86
C LYS A 184 14.74 -17.62 -2.29
N LYS A 185 14.82 -16.33 -2.64
CA LYS A 185 14.45 -15.89 -3.99
C LYS A 185 15.48 -16.31 -5.01
N LEU A 186 16.76 -16.18 -4.67
CA LEU A 186 17.89 -16.61 -5.51
C LEU A 186 17.86 -18.12 -5.73
N ASP A 187 17.67 -18.91 -4.68
CA ASP A 187 17.47 -20.36 -4.77
C ASP A 187 16.34 -20.75 -5.73
N SER A 188 15.23 -20.05 -5.66
CA SER A 188 14.11 -20.28 -6.58
C SER A 188 14.48 -20.00 -8.03
N ILE A 189 15.29 -18.96 -8.28
CA ILE A 189 15.79 -18.63 -9.62
C ILE A 189 16.79 -19.69 -10.09
N LEU A 190 17.74 -20.04 -9.25
CA LEU A 190 18.77 -21.05 -9.56
C LEU A 190 18.13 -22.41 -9.85
N LYS A 191 17.17 -22.85 -9.05
CA LYS A 191 16.41 -24.09 -9.29
C LYS A 191 15.68 -24.09 -10.63
N LYS A 192 15.18 -22.95 -11.09
CA LYS A 192 14.57 -22.84 -12.43
C LYS A 192 15.59 -22.94 -13.54
N VAL A 193 16.78 -22.35 -13.36
CA VAL A 193 17.85 -22.39 -14.38
C VAL A 193 18.52 -23.75 -14.45
N PHE A 194 18.82 -24.36 -13.30
CA PHE A 194 19.54 -25.63 -13.21
C PHE A 194 18.63 -26.86 -13.10
N GLY A 195 17.41 -26.71 -12.60
CA GLY A 195 16.45 -27.79 -12.41
C GLY A 195 15.80 -28.31 -13.69
N ASN A 196 15.89 -27.57 -14.79
CA ASN A 196 15.41 -28.00 -16.12
C ASN A 196 16.47 -28.81 -16.90
N ALA A 197 17.58 -29.17 -16.29
CA ALA A 197 18.59 -30.06 -16.85
C ALA A 197 18.26 -31.52 -16.45
N LYS A 198 17.18 -32.06 -17.03
CA LYS A 198 16.93 -33.50 -17.08
C LYS A 198 17.04 -33.96 -18.53
#